data_a5c2771b5131674f9e4f032994b77108
#
_entry.id   a5c2771b5131674f9e4f032994b77108
#
_cell.length_a   1.000
_cell.length_b   1.000
_cell.length_c   1.000
_cell.angle_alpha   90.00
_cell.angle_beta   90.00
_cell.angle_gamma   90.00
#
_symmetry.space_group_name_H-M   'P 1'
#
loop_
_entity.id
_entity.type
_entity.pdbx_description
1 polymer ?
#
loop_
_entity_poly.entity_id
_entity_poly.type
_entity_poly.pdbx_seq_one_letter_code
_entity_poly.pdbx_strand_id
1 'polypeptide(L)'
;MAKEKVLAVLDIGSNSIVLLVAKCYSNGHIEPINEVFAMTRLGKGVSHSGVLTEEAMQFTLDVSKEMQSIAINEGAEDLIITATSAVRNARNKSEFLVKCHQKLNIFPQVLSGKEEAKFTYLGATYEVESENPILTIDIGGGSTEVAFGTKNIMVGAHSMNMGCVSISEMFNIGKGEWIPQRIAAKRFIKKNLFSIVDDVHSWLTGRNPVIIASGGTATTFAALVLKENVYDRKHINSVKVDSKMVAVYTRQLSRMSIEERIKVPGMEKERAEILPSGLLILSEFLRFFNFSEIRITANGLRYGVMKHYLQKYF
;
A
#
# COMPACT_ATOMS: atom_id res chain seq x y z
N MET A 1 28.75 19.61 7.16
CA MET A 1 28.16 18.34 6.69
C MET A 1 26.74 18.25 7.25
N ALA A 2 25.75 17.78 6.47
CA ALA A 2 24.42 17.52 6.99
C ALA A 2 24.51 16.46 8.10
N LYS A 3 23.79 16.66 9.22
CA LYS A 3 23.69 15.62 10.23
C LYS A 3 22.95 14.43 9.61
N GLU A 4 23.38 13.22 9.90
CA GLU A 4 22.77 11.99 9.40
C GLU A 4 22.42 11.05 10.55
N LYS A 5 21.40 10.21 10.33
CA LYS A 5 20.95 9.13 11.22
C LYS A 5 20.48 7.96 10.40
N VAL A 6 20.66 6.75 10.91
CA VAL A 6 20.04 5.56 10.34
C VAL A 6 18.74 5.30 11.10
N LEU A 7 17.64 5.30 10.38
CA LEU A 7 16.31 5.06 10.94
C LEU A 7 15.66 3.86 10.24
N ALA A 8 14.76 3.19 10.94
CA ALA A 8 13.97 2.09 10.40
C ALA A 8 12.48 2.35 10.58
N VAL A 9 11.68 1.95 9.58
CA VAL A 9 10.22 1.92 9.64
C VAL A 9 9.75 0.53 9.31
N LEU A 10 9.00 -0.08 10.22
CA LEU A 10 8.33 -1.37 10.04
C LEU A 10 6.83 -1.12 9.90
N ASP A 11 6.27 -1.42 8.72
CA ASP A 11 4.84 -1.29 8.45
C ASP A 11 4.14 -2.64 8.51
N ILE A 12 3.21 -2.80 9.44
CA ILE A 12 2.39 -4.00 9.62
C ILE A 12 1.07 -3.80 8.88
N GLY A 13 1.02 -4.27 7.64
CA GLY A 13 -0.16 -4.22 6.80
C GLY A 13 -1.10 -5.43 6.95
N SER A 14 -2.23 -5.39 6.26
CA SER A 14 -3.21 -6.50 6.28
C SER A 14 -2.70 -7.77 5.59
N ASN A 15 -1.86 -7.64 4.58
CA ASN A 15 -1.38 -8.77 3.78
C ASN A 15 0.11 -9.04 3.96
N SER A 16 0.85 -7.97 4.14
CA SER A 16 2.31 -8.00 4.19
C SER A 16 2.84 -7.09 5.28
N ILE A 17 4.04 -7.39 5.71
CA ILE A 17 4.86 -6.55 6.58
C ILE A 17 6.08 -6.12 5.78
N VAL A 18 6.48 -4.86 5.93
CA VAL A 18 7.58 -4.30 5.15
C VAL A 18 8.46 -3.44 6.04
N LEU A 19 9.76 -3.72 6.03
CA LEU A 19 10.80 -2.93 6.68
C LEU A 19 11.47 -2.03 5.66
N LEU A 20 11.68 -0.77 6.02
CA LEU A 20 12.61 0.14 5.35
C LEU A 20 13.67 0.56 6.37
N VAL A 21 14.94 0.32 6.07
CA VAL A 21 16.09 0.90 6.78
C VAL A 21 16.73 1.92 5.86
N ALA A 22 16.94 3.14 6.34
CA ALA A 22 17.48 4.20 5.51
C ALA A 22 18.37 5.15 6.29
N LYS A 23 19.39 5.68 5.63
CA LYS A 23 20.16 6.83 6.08
C LYS A 23 19.35 8.09 5.80
N CYS A 24 19.14 8.86 6.81
CA CYS A 24 18.30 10.05 6.81
C CYS A 24 19.14 11.29 7.09
N TYR A 25 18.98 12.34 6.31
CA TYR A 25 19.77 13.56 6.41
C TYR A 25 18.93 14.75 6.87
N SER A 26 19.55 15.69 7.56
CA SER A 26 18.88 16.90 8.09
C SER A 26 18.24 17.78 7.01
N ASN A 27 18.62 17.62 5.73
CA ASN A 27 17.99 18.28 4.60
C ASN A 27 16.70 17.56 4.10
N GLY A 28 16.29 16.47 4.78
CA GLY A 28 15.11 15.68 4.42
C GLY A 28 15.39 14.59 3.36
N HIS A 29 16.63 14.40 2.93
CA HIS A 29 16.99 13.30 2.03
C HIS A 29 16.94 11.96 2.76
N ILE A 30 16.38 10.95 2.10
CA ILE A 30 16.24 9.57 2.57
C ILE A 30 16.95 8.67 1.57
N GLU A 31 18.01 8.02 2.00
CA GLU A 31 18.79 7.08 1.21
C GLU A 31 18.53 5.66 1.74
N PRO A 32 17.79 4.82 1.01
CA PRO A 32 17.48 3.47 1.47
C PRO A 32 18.75 2.61 1.53
N ILE A 33 18.94 1.94 2.67
CA ILE A 33 20.01 0.95 2.90
C ILE A 33 19.45 -0.43 2.56
N ASN A 34 18.26 -0.76 3.12
CA ASN A 34 17.64 -2.07 2.95
C ASN A 34 16.12 -1.98 2.97
N GLU A 35 15.46 -2.75 2.12
CA GLU A 35 14.02 -2.96 2.13
C GLU A 35 13.73 -4.46 2.21
N VAL A 36 12.99 -4.88 3.23
CA VAL A 36 12.63 -6.29 3.45
C VAL A 36 11.12 -6.44 3.46
N PHE A 37 10.63 -7.42 2.72
CA PHE A 37 9.21 -7.70 2.56
C PHE A 37 8.90 -9.13 3.00
N ALA A 38 7.78 -9.32 3.70
CA ALA A 38 7.24 -10.65 4.01
C ALA A 38 5.70 -10.63 3.98
N MET A 39 5.12 -11.74 3.51
CA MET A 39 3.67 -11.95 3.50
C MET A 39 3.24 -12.65 4.79
N THR A 40 2.58 -11.94 5.69
CA THR A 40 2.08 -12.51 6.95
C THR A 40 0.57 -12.76 6.95
N ARG A 41 -0.15 -12.14 6.01
CA ARG A 41 -1.61 -12.28 5.85
C ARG A 41 -2.39 -12.03 7.15
N LEU A 42 -1.90 -11.09 7.99
CA LEU A 42 -2.49 -10.75 9.30
C LEU A 42 -3.99 -10.43 9.20
N GLY A 43 -4.41 -9.81 8.09
CA GLY A 43 -5.79 -9.40 7.85
C GLY A 43 -6.68 -10.49 7.24
N LYS A 44 -6.17 -11.73 7.03
CA LYS A 44 -6.98 -12.80 6.45
C LYS A 44 -8.20 -13.12 7.34
N GLY A 45 -9.39 -13.06 6.74
CA GLY A 45 -10.65 -13.34 7.43
C GLY A 45 -11.17 -12.23 8.35
N VAL A 46 -10.41 -11.15 8.57
CA VAL A 46 -10.84 -10.02 9.43
C VAL A 46 -12.09 -9.33 8.87
N SER A 47 -12.23 -9.28 7.56
CA SER A 47 -13.41 -8.71 6.88
C SER A 47 -14.73 -9.41 7.28
N HIS A 48 -14.69 -10.68 7.65
CA HIS A 48 -15.86 -11.49 8.05
C HIS A 48 -15.93 -11.68 9.56
N SER A 49 -14.83 -12.04 10.19
CA SER A 49 -14.80 -12.38 11.62
C SER A 49 -14.67 -11.16 12.55
N GLY A 50 -14.07 -10.08 12.05
CA GLY A 50 -13.71 -8.91 12.85
C GLY A 50 -12.58 -9.16 13.84
N VAL A 51 -11.85 -10.29 13.75
CA VAL A 51 -10.75 -10.63 14.67
C VAL A 51 -9.52 -11.11 13.91
N LEU A 52 -8.35 -10.80 14.45
CA LEU A 52 -7.09 -11.38 14.05
C LEU A 52 -6.98 -12.80 14.61
N THR A 53 -6.57 -13.78 13.82
CA THR A 53 -6.35 -15.14 14.31
C THR A 53 -5.05 -15.23 15.09
N GLU A 54 -5.01 -16.14 16.09
CA GLU A 54 -3.80 -16.34 16.90
C GLU A 54 -2.60 -16.74 16.05
N GLU A 55 -2.80 -17.63 15.09
CA GLU A 55 -1.75 -18.09 14.17
C GLU A 55 -1.18 -16.91 13.34
N ALA A 56 -2.05 -16.06 12.77
CA ALA A 56 -1.60 -14.90 11.98
C ALA A 56 -0.89 -13.85 12.85
N MET A 57 -1.37 -13.63 14.08
CA MET A 57 -0.70 -12.76 15.04
C MET A 57 0.70 -13.27 15.37
N GLN A 58 0.83 -14.55 15.75
CA GLN A 58 2.10 -15.14 16.14
C GLN A 58 3.10 -15.11 14.98
N PHE A 59 2.68 -15.52 13.79
CA PHE A 59 3.55 -15.47 12.60
C PHE A 59 4.01 -14.05 12.27
N THR A 60 3.09 -13.07 12.34
CA THR A 60 3.44 -11.66 12.11
C THR A 60 4.45 -11.15 13.14
N LEU A 61 4.30 -11.54 14.41
CA LEU A 61 5.22 -11.16 15.49
C LEU A 61 6.61 -11.79 15.31
N ASP A 62 6.69 -13.04 14.87
CA ASP A 62 7.96 -13.73 14.62
C ASP A 62 8.72 -13.05 13.48
N VAL A 63 8.04 -12.80 12.36
CA VAL A 63 8.61 -12.03 11.24
C VAL A 63 9.00 -10.60 11.65
N SER A 64 8.18 -9.94 12.48
CA SER A 64 8.51 -8.59 12.99
C SER A 64 9.80 -8.60 13.82
N LYS A 65 10.02 -9.67 14.60
CA LYS A 65 11.24 -9.81 15.41
C LYS A 65 12.48 -10.03 14.54
N GLU A 66 12.37 -10.82 13.49
CA GLU A 66 13.44 -10.98 12.50
C GLU A 66 13.77 -9.65 11.82
N MET A 67 12.75 -8.90 11.38
CA MET A 67 12.93 -7.59 10.76
C MET A 67 13.53 -6.56 11.72
N GLN A 68 13.16 -6.59 13.00
CA GLN A 68 13.80 -5.75 14.02
C GLN A 68 15.31 -6.07 14.15
N SER A 69 15.67 -7.35 14.11
CA SER A 69 17.08 -7.76 14.15
C SER A 69 17.84 -7.28 12.91
N ILE A 70 17.23 -7.32 11.74
CA ILE A 70 17.80 -6.78 10.50
C ILE A 70 18.04 -5.27 10.66
N ALA A 71 17.03 -4.52 11.14
CA ALA A 71 17.16 -3.07 11.33
C ALA A 71 18.33 -2.72 12.27
N ILE A 72 18.48 -3.46 13.38
CA ILE A 72 19.60 -3.27 14.34
C ILE A 72 20.94 -3.58 13.66
N ASN A 73 21.04 -4.66 12.92
CA ASN A 73 22.27 -5.06 12.23
C ASN A 73 22.70 -4.07 11.14
N GLU A 74 21.74 -3.39 10.51
CA GLU A 74 21.98 -2.30 9.55
C GLU A 74 22.26 -0.95 10.24
N GLY A 75 22.36 -0.93 11.56
CA GLY A 75 22.73 0.24 12.35
C GLY A 75 21.60 1.23 12.62
N ALA A 76 20.33 0.81 12.53
CA ALA A 76 19.22 1.70 12.84
C ALA A 76 19.28 2.16 14.32
N GLU A 77 19.31 3.48 14.52
CA GLU A 77 19.32 4.12 15.84
C GLU A 77 17.92 4.14 16.47
N ASP A 78 16.89 4.10 15.61
CA ASP A 78 15.48 4.03 16.06
C ASP A 78 14.65 3.21 15.07
N LEU A 79 13.62 2.52 15.59
CA LEU A 79 12.68 1.71 14.85
C LEU A 79 11.25 2.20 15.14
N ILE A 80 10.59 2.71 14.11
CA ILE A 80 9.20 3.13 14.15
C ILE A 80 8.34 1.98 13.60
N ILE A 81 7.38 1.51 14.39
CA ILE A 81 6.46 0.45 13.97
C ILE A 81 5.08 1.06 13.74
N THR A 82 4.54 0.89 12.54
CA THR A 82 3.16 1.27 12.20
C THR A 82 2.31 0.02 11.98
N ALA A 83 1.02 0.14 12.27
CA ALA A 83 0.04 -0.88 11.95
C ALA A 83 -1.21 -0.23 11.32
N THR A 84 -1.77 -0.88 10.31
CA THR A 84 -2.80 -0.27 9.47
C THR A 84 -4.12 -1.04 9.53
N SER A 85 -4.84 -1.14 8.45
CA SER A 85 -6.24 -1.55 8.33
C SER A 85 -6.60 -2.83 9.10
N ALA A 86 -5.81 -3.90 9.02
CA ALA A 86 -6.14 -5.16 9.72
C ALA A 86 -6.20 -4.97 11.23
N VAL A 87 -5.16 -4.34 11.81
CA VAL A 87 -5.09 -4.08 13.26
C VAL A 87 -6.11 -3.02 13.67
N ARG A 88 -6.24 -1.95 12.88
CA ARG A 88 -7.20 -0.87 13.13
C ARG A 88 -8.63 -1.38 13.28
N ASN A 89 -9.03 -2.30 12.41
CA ASN A 89 -10.41 -2.79 12.33
C ASN A 89 -10.69 -4.03 13.21
N ALA A 90 -9.65 -4.65 13.78
CA ALA A 90 -9.83 -5.84 14.61
C ALA A 90 -10.37 -5.52 16.00
N ARG A 91 -11.36 -6.32 16.46
CA ARG A 91 -11.90 -6.22 17.81
C ARG A 91 -10.90 -6.61 18.90
N ASN A 92 -9.99 -7.51 18.58
CA ASN A 92 -8.90 -7.96 19.46
C ASN A 92 -7.56 -7.23 19.22
N LYS A 93 -7.58 -6.01 18.67
CA LYS A 93 -6.37 -5.21 18.43
C LYS A 93 -5.51 -4.98 19.67
N SER A 94 -6.15 -4.78 20.83
CA SER A 94 -5.42 -4.55 22.09
C SER A 94 -4.56 -5.76 22.48
N GLU A 95 -5.05 -6.97 22.26
CA GLU A 95 -4.29 -8.20 22.46
C GLU A 95 -3.05 -8.25 21.57
N PHE A 96 -3.21 -7.96 20.26
CA PHE A 96 -2.10 -7.90 19.32
C PHE A 96 -1.04 -6.85 19.72
N LEU A 97 -1.48 -5.66 20.16
CA LEU A 97 -0.55 -4.59 20.57
C LEU A 97 0.24 -4.97 21.82
N VAL A 98 -0.40 -5.64 22.81
CA VAL A 98 0.29 -6.16 23.99
C VAL A 98 1.33 -7.20 23.60
N LYS A 99 0.97 -8.15 22.73
CA LYS A 99 1.90 -9.17 22.21
C LYS A 99 3.07 -8.52 21.44
N CYS A 100 2.81 -7.49 20.63
CA CYS A 100 3.87 -6.71 19.96
C CYS A 100 4.84 -6.12 21.00
N HIS A 101 4.33 -5.45 22.02
CA HIS A 101 5.17 -4.88 23.06
C HIS A 101 6.00 -5.94 23.80
N GLN A 102 5.39 -7.07 24.17
CA GLN A 102 6.10 -8.18 24.79
C GLN A 102 7.23 -8.75 23.92
N LYS A 103 7.00 -8.86 22.59
CA LYS A 103 7.95 -9.47 21.66
C LYS A 103 9.05 -8.51 21.20
N LEU A 104 8.70 -7.24 20.96
CA LEU A 104 9.55 -6.24 20.30
C LEU A 104 10.02 -5.12 21.24
N ASN A 105 9.45 -5.03 22.45
CA ASN A 105 9.61 -3.92 23.38
C ASN A 105 9.20 -2.55 22.80
N ILE A 106 8.29 -2.54 21.79
CA ILE A 106 7.77 -1.35 21.12
C ILE A 106 6.26 -1.54 20.94
N PHE A 107 5.47 -0.49 21.23
CA PHE A 107 4.07 -0.45 20.84
C PHE A 107 3.94 0.09 19.41
N PRO A 108 3.30 -0.67 18.49
CA PRO A 108 3.01 -0.15 17.17
C PRO A 108 2.06 1.05 17.23
N GLN A 109 2.32 2.05 16.41
CA GLN A 109 1.37 3.13 16.17
C GLN A 109 0.28 2.63 15.22
N VAL A 110 -0.94 2.47 15.71
CA VAL A 110 -2.09 2.12 14.86
C VAL A 110 -2.58 3.36 14.16
N LEU A 111 -2.34 3.44 12.85
CA LEU A 111 -2.72 4.60 12.05
C LEU A 111 -4.22 4.62 11.80
N SER A 112 -4.84 5.78 11.99
CA SER A 112 -6.16 6.05 11.43
C SER A 112 -6.10 6.05 9.90
N GLY A 113 -7.23 5.84 9.22
CA GLY A 113 -7.24 5.87 7.75
C GLY A 113 -6.76 7.22 7.17
N LYS A 114 -7.00 8.32 7.88
CA LYS A 114 -6.53 9.66 7.48
C LYS A 114 -5.00 9.81 7.65
N GLU A 115 -4.43 9.26 8.71
CA GLU A 115 -2.97 9.24 8.92
C GLU A 115 -2.28 8.34 7.90
N GLU A 116 -2.85 7.15 7.63
CA GLU A 116 -2.37 6.23 6.59
C GLU A 116 -2.34 6.93 5.23
N ALA A 117 -3.44 7.57 4.82
CA ALA A 117 -3.53 8.34 3.59
C ALA A 117 -2.52 9.51 3.55
N LYS A 118 -2.35 10.23 4.67
CA LYS A 118 -1.37 11.32 4.78
C LYS A 118 0.06 10.83 4.58
N PHE A 119 0.44 9.78 5.29
CA PHE A 119 1.81 9.26 5.19
C PHE A 119 2.07 8.64 3.82
N THR A 120 1.11 7.92 3.27
CA THR A 120 1.22 7.41 1.90
C THR A 120 1.38 8.55 0.88
N TYR A 121 0.61 9.63 1.01
CA TYR A 121 0.75 10.81 0.18
C TYR A 121 2.14 11.43 0.27
N LEU A 122 2.65 11.64 1.49
CA LEU A 122 3.99 12.19 1.73
C LEU A 122 5.10 11.32 1.12
N GLY A 123 4.94 10.00 1.18
CA GLY A 123 5.88 9.07 0.55
C GLY A 123 5.77 9.07 -0.97
N ALA A 124 4.55 8.93 -1.50
CA ALA A 124 4.32 8.90 -2.94
C ALA A 124 4.75 10.18 -3.67
N THR A 125 4.72 11.33 -2.97
CA THR A 125 5.14 12.61 -3.53
C THR A 125 6.60 12.97 -3.23
N TYR A 126 7.33 12.13 -2.50
CA TYR A 126 8.67 12.43 -2.02
C TYR A 126 9.66 12.77 -3.15
N GLU A 127 9.71 11.96 -4.21
CA GLU A 127 10.61 12.14 -5.36
C GLU A 127 9.93 12.86 -6.55
N VAL A 128 8.71 13.37 -6.38
CA VAL A 128 8.00 14.04 -7.48
C VAL A 128 8.54 15.45 -7.68
N GLU A 129 9.09 15.70 -8.86
CA GLU A 129 9.49 17.03 -9.31
C GLU A 129 8.37 17.61 -10.20
N SER A 130 7.32 18.12 -9.60
CA SER A 130 6.20 18.70 -10.33
C SER A 130 5.48 19.74 -9.48
N GLU A 131 5.20 20.88 -10.06
CA GLU A 131 4.32 21.92 -9.50
C GLU A 131 2.83 21.62 -9.78
N ASN A 132 2.56 20.60 -10.62
CA ASN A 132 1.18 20.21 -10.90
C ASN A 132 0.49 19.65 -9.65
N PRO A 133 -0.82 19.79 -9.56
CA PRO A 133 -1.62 19.08 -8.58
C PRO A 133 -1.36 17.56 -8.65
N ILE A 134 -1.38 16.90 -7.50
CA ILE A 134 -1.10 15.47 -7.38
C ILE A 134 -2.29 14.80 -6.72
N LEU A 135 -2.72 13.67 -7.27
CA LEU A 135 -3.67 12.77 -6.65
C LEU A 135 -3.02 11.40 -6.51
N THR A 136 -3.02 10.86 -5.30
CA THR A 136 -2.46 9.54 -5.01
C THR A 136 -3.56 8.53 -4.73
N ILE A 137 -3.35 7.29 -5.15
CA ILE A 137 -4.14 6.13 -4.74
C ILE A 137 -3.20 5.06 -4.21
N ASP A 138 -3.49 4.55 -3.02
CA ASP A 138 -2.82 3.39 -2.43
C ASP A 138 -3.83 2.25 -2.26
N ILE A 139 -3.54 1.09 -2.83
CA ILE A 139 -4.40 -0.08 -2.73
C ILE A 139 -3.73 -1.12 -1.85
N GLY A 140 -4.07 -1.08 -0.57
CA GLY A 140 -3.62 -2.03 0.42
C GLY A 140 -4.42 -3.34 0.43
N GLY A 141 -4.17 -4.19 1.43
CA GLY A 141 -4.91 -5.45 1.61
C GLY A 141 -6.35 -5.25 2.06
N GLY A 142 -6.58 -4.38 3.05
CA GLY A 142 -7.89 -4.17 3.67
C GLY A 142 -8.54 -2.83 3.35
N SER A 143 -7.78 -1.84 2.92
CA SER A 143 -8.26 -0.49 2.61
C SER A 143 -7.65 0.06 1.33
N THR A 144 -8.23 1.16 0.85
CA THR A 144 -7.71 1.97 -0.26
C THR A 144 -7.75 3.43 0.15
N GLU A 145 -6.61 4.08 0.09
CA GLU A 145 -6.42 5.47 0.42
C GLU A 145 -6.37 6.32 -0.86
N VAL A 146 -7.07 7.45 -0.84
CA VAL A 146 -7.01 8.47 -1.89
C VAL A 146 -6.68 9.79 -1.22
N ALA A 147 -5.62 10.46 -1.68
CA ALA A 147 -5.24 11.76 -1.16
C ALA A 147 -4.85 12.70 -2.31
N PHE A 148 -5.06 13.99 -2.13
CA PHE A 148 -4.82 14.98 -3.17
C PHE A 148 -4.33 16.31 -2.62
N GLY A 149 -3.59 17.05 -3.45
CA GLY A 149 -2.98 18.32 -3.10
C GLY A 149 -1.87 18.71 -4.06
N THR A 150 -0.77 19.25 -3.51
CA THR A 150 0.49 19.54 -4.21
C THR A 150 1.63 18.77 -3.55
N LYS A 151 2.85 18.79 -4.12
CA LYS A 151 4.03 18.12 -3.55
C LYS A 151 4.19 18.33 -2.03
N ASN A 152 3.91 19.53 -1.54
CA ASN A 152 4.19 19.92 -0.16
C ASN A 152 2.93 20.01 0.72
N ILE A 153 1.75 20.08 0.14
CA ILE A 153 0.50 20.36 0.85
C ILE A 153 -0.57 19.35 0.43
N MET A 154 -0.95 18.46 1.33
CA MET A 154 -2.13 17.62 1.17
C MET A 154 -3.38 18.45 1.53
N VAL A 155 -4.33 18.54 0.60
CA VAL A 155 -5.58 19.29 0.76
C VAL A 155 -6.70 18.39 1.27
N GLY A 156 -6.78 17.14 0.77
CA GLY A 156 -7.79 16.19 1.18
C GLY A 156 -7.26 14.75 1.19
N ALA A 157 -7.89 13.93 2.02
CA ALA A 157 -7.55 12.50 2.13
C ALA A 157 -8.75 11.68 2.59
N HIS A 158 -8.91 10.52 1.96
CA HIS A 158 -9.94 9.53 2.26
C HIS A 158 -9.34 8.14 2.39
N SER A 159 -9.89 7.33 3.29
CA SER A 159 -9.60 5.91 3.40
C SER A 159 -10.91 5.13 3.29
N MET A 160 -10.98 4.22 2.34
CA MET A 160 -12.13 3.39 2.07
C MET A 160 -11.86 1.95 2.49
N ASN A 161 -12.80 1.30 3.18
CA ASN A 161 -12.68 -0.09 3.62
C ASN A 161 -12.87 -1.07 2.43
N MET A 162 -12.01 -0.95 1.46
CA MET A 162 -11.91 -1.83 0.29
C MET A 162 -10.44 -1.97 -0.10
N GLY A 163 -9.89 -3.17 -0.01
CA GLY A 163 -8.52 -3.49 -0.41
C GLY A 163 -8.49 -4.78 -1.24
N CYS A 164 -7.33 -5.14 -1.76
CA CYS A 164 -7.21 -6.31 -2.64
C CYS A 164 -7.59 -7.62 -1.95
N VAL A 165 -7.27 -7.79 -0.65
CA VAL A 165 -7.66 -8.97 0.13
C VAL A 165 -9.15 -8.94 0.44
N SER A 166 -9.65 -7.84 1.00
CA SER A 166 -11.07 -7.74 1.38
C SER A 166 -12.02 -7.91 0.18
N ILE A 167 -11.69 -7.36 -0.98
CA ILE A 167 -12.49 -7.56 -2.21
C ILE A 167 -12.37 -9.00 -2.71
N SER A 168 -11.17 -9.61 -2.65
CA SER A 168 -10.99 -11.01 -3.03
C SER A 168 -11.82 -11.95 -2.17
N GLU A 169 -11.82 -11.76 -0.85
CA GLU A 169 -12.58 -12.55 0.10
C GLU A 169 -14.10 -12.34 -0.04
N MET A 170 -14.54 -11.08 -0.05
CA MET A 170 -15.95 -10.71 -0.05
C MET A 170 -16.69 -11.17 -1.31
N PHE A 171 -16.03 -11.13 -2.46
CA PHE A 171 -16.62 -11.46 -3.76
C PHE A 171 -16.05 -12.72 -4.39
N ASN A 172 -15.17 -13.44 -3.68
CA ASN A 172 -14.51 -14.65 -4.17
C ASN A 172 -13.83 -14.46 -5.55
N ILE A 173 -13.18 -13.30 -5.73
CA ILE A 173 -12.51 -12.92 -6.97
C ILE A 173 -11.17 -13.65 -7.07
N GLY A 174 -10.87 -14.16 -8.26
CA GLY A 174 -9.59 -14.82 -8.52
C GLY A 174 -9.61 -16.34 -8.41
N LYS A 175 -10.76 -16.98 -8.14
CA LYS A 175 -10.89 -18.43 -7.97
C LYS A 175 -11.64 -19.16 -9.11
N GLY A 176 -11.72 -18.57 -10.31
CA GLY A 176 -12.39 -19.18 -11.47
C GLY A 176 -13.34 -18.23 -12.21
N GLU A 177 -14.25 -18.74 -13.04
CA GLU A 177 -15.26 -17.91 -13.74
C GLU A 177 -16.21 -17.23 -12.75
N TRP A 178 -16.29 -15.90 -12.82
CA TRP A 178 -16.86 -15.10 -11.78
C TRP A 178 -17.53 -13.80 -12.28
N ILE A 179 -18.24 -13.89 -13.42
CA ILE A 179 -18.93 -12.72 -13.99
C ILE A 179 -19.92 -12.08 -13.00
N PRO A 180 -20.80 -12.83 -12.29
CA PRO A 180 -21.72 -12.25 -11.31
C PRO A 180 -20.97 -11.58 -10.14
N GLN A 181 -19.94 -12.25 -9.61
CA GLN A 181 -19.12 -11.76 -8.51
C GLN A 181 -18.40 -10.47 -8.90
N ARG A 182 -17.86 -10.42 -10.11
CA ARG A 182 -17.20 -9.21 -10.65
C ARG A 182 -18.17 -8.04 -10.78
N ILE A 183 -19.40 -8.27 -11.20
CA ILE A 183 -20.43 -7.22 -11.27
C ILE A 183 -20.75 -6.70 -9.87
N ALA A 184 -20.89 -7.59 -8.88
CA ALA A 184 -21.14 -7.22 -7.50
C ALA A 184 -19.96 -6.43 -6.91
N ALA A 185 -18.72 -6.90 -7.13
CA ALA A 185 -17.51 -6.19 -6.70
C ALA A 185 -17.40 -4.79 -7.32
N LYS A 186 -17.67 -4.64 -8.61
CA LYS A 186 -17.69 -3.33 -9.28
C LYS A 186 -18.72 -2.38 -8.70
N ARG A 187 -19.92 -2.88 -8.37
CA ARG A 187 -20.96 -2.08 -7.71
C ARG A 187 -20.50 -1.61 -6.33
N PHE A 188 -19.89 -2.50 -5.56
CA PHE A 188 -19.36 -2.19 -4.25
C PHE A 188 -18.23 -1.14 -4.33
N ILE A 189 -17.26 -1.32 -5.25
CA ILE A 189 -16.17 -0.36 -5.48
C ILE A 189 -16.75 1.00 -5.85
N LYS A 190 -17.67 1.05 -6.81
CA LYS A 190 -18.30 2.32 -7.19
C LYS A 190 -19.02 3.00 -6.05
N LYS A 191 -19.75 2.25 -5.20
CA LYS A 191 -20.41 2.82 -4.01
C LYS A 191 -19.41 3.50 -3.08
N ASN A 192 -18.23 2.89 -2.88
CA ASN A 192 -17.17 3.50 -2.08
C ASN A 192 -16.58 4.74 -2.77
N LEU A 193 -16.36 4.71 -4.09
CA LEU A 193 -15.87 5.88 -4.84
C LEU A 193 -16.87 7.04 -4.82
N PHE A 194 -18.18 6.75 -4.81
CA PHE A 194 -19.20 7.77 -4.64
C PHE A 194 -19.11 8.51 -3.31
N SER A 195 -18.63 7.88 -2.24
CA SER A 195 -18.49 8.55 -0.94
C SER A 195 -17.43 9.64 -0.89
N ILE A 196 -16.56 9.70 -1.89
CA ILE A 196 -15.48 10.69 -1.99
C ILE A 196 -15.61 11.60 -3.22
N VAL A 197 -16.66 11.40 -4.03
CA VAL A 197 -16.76 12.01 -5.36
C VAL A 197 -16.82 13.54 -5.30
N ASP A 198 -17.59 14.09 -4.38
CA ASP A 198 -17.81 15.54 -4.29
C ASP A 198 -16.51 16.27 -3.93
N ASP A 199 -15.76 15.77 -2.96
CA ASP A 199 -14.48 16.35 -2.55
C ASP A 199 -13.44 16.26 -3.67
N VAL A 200 -13.33 15.09 -4.30
CA VAL A 200 -12.37 14.87 -5.39
C VAL A 200 -12.73 15.68 -6.62
N HIS A 201 -14.00 15.71 -7.04
CA HIS A 201 -14.45 16.50 -8.20
C HIS A 201 -14.32 18.01 -7.96
N SER A 202 -14.69 18.49 -6.77
CA SER A 202 -14.49 19.90 -6.41
C SER A 202 -13.03 20.31 -6.51
N TRP A 203 -12.13 19.42 -6.02
CA TRP A 203 -10.70 19.68 -6.12
C TRP A 203 -10.17 19.56 -7.55
N LEU A 204 -10.69 18.64 -8.39
CA LEU A 204 -10.29 18.47 -9.79
C LEU A 204 -10.68 19.63 -10.70
N THR A 205 -11.70 20.41 -10.33
CA THR A 205 -12.22 21.50 -11.18
C THR A 205 -11.10 22.47 -11.56
N GLY A 206 -10.86 22.61 -12.88
CA GLY A 206 -9.80 23.47 -13.43
C GLY A 206 -8.37 22.94 -13.22
N ARG A 207 -8.19 21.72 -12.78
CA ARG A 207 -6.88 21.10 -12.51
C ARG A 207 -6.64 19.86 -13.37
N ASN A 208 -5.39 19.67 -13.77
CA ASN A 208 -4.93 18.48 -14.45
C ASN A 208 -3.85 17.79 -13.58
N PRO A 209 -4.23 16.95 -12.62
CA PRO A 209 -3.30 16.36 -11.68
C PRO A 209 -2.45 15.27 -12.29
N VAL A 210 -1.26 15.08 -11.73
CA VAL A 210 -0.50 13.84 -11.86
C VAL A 210 -1.14 12.79 -10.97
N ILE A 211 -1.53 11.65 -11.54
CA ILE A 211 -2.09 10.52 -10.79
C ILE A 211 -0.96 9.56 -10.45
N ILE A 212 -0.84 9.19 -9.17
CA ILE A 212 0.21 8.31 -8.67
C ILE A 212 -0.41 7.15 -7.90
N ALA A 213 -0.05 5.92 -8.26
CA ALA A 213 -0.41 4.72 -7.50
C ALA A 213 0.78 4.20 -6.70
N SER A 214 0.51 3.82 -5.45
CA SER A 214 1.45 3.16 -4.56
C SER A 214 0.86 1.86 -3.98
N GLY A 215 1.62 1.22 -3.11
CA GLY A 215 1.24 -0.04 -2.47
C GLY A 215 1.50 -1.27 -3.33
N GLY A 216 1.31 -2.42 -2.71
CA GLY A 216 1.71 -3.69 -3.31
C GLY A 216 0.96 -4.06 -4.59
N THR A 217 -0.27 -3.58 -4.79
CA THR A 217 -1.00 -3.75 -6.05
C THR A 217 -0.30 -3.01 -7.19
N ALA A 218 0.09 -1.76 -6.96
CA ALA A 218 0.73 -0.93 -7.97
C ALA A 218 2.14 -1.44 -8.30
N THR A 219 2.95 -1.77 -7.31
CA THR A 219 4.33 -2.23 -7.51
C THR A 219 4.39 -3.59 -8.22
N THR A 220 3.51 -4.54 -7.85
CA THR A 220 3.42 -5.82 -8.59
C THR A 220 2.91 -5.61 -10.02
N PHE A 221 1.98 -4.68 -10.23
CA PHE A 221 1.54 -4.35 -11.58
C PHE A 221 2.68 -3.74 -12.42
N ALA A 222 3.51 -2.88 -11.84
CA ALA A 222 4.71 -2.37 -12.50
C ALA A 222 5.68 -3.49 -12.89
N ALA A 223 5.95 -4.44 -11.99
CA ALA A 223 6.79 -5.60 -12.27
C ALA A 223 6.25 -6.44 -13.44
N LEU A 224 4.92 -6.63 -13.55
CA LEU A 224 4.29 -7.28 -14.69
C LEU A 224 4.49 -6.52 -16.00
N VAL A 225 4.37 -5.19 -15.98
CA VAL A 225 4.58 -4.34 -17.16
C VAL A 225 6.03 -4.39 -17.62
N LEU A 226 6.96 -4.35 -16.67
CA LEU A 226 8.40 -4.48 -16.92
C LEU A 226 8.83 -5.91 -17.26
N LYS A 227 8.00 -6.93 -16.90
CA LYS A 227 8.34 -8.37 -16.96
C LYS A 227 9.57 -8.72 -16.12
N GLU A 228 9.76 -8.04 -15.01
CA GLU A 228 10.89 -8.19 -14.11
C GLU A 228 10.51 -9.03 -12.89
N ASN A 229 11.30 -10.09 -12.62
CA ASN A 229 11.11 -10.97 -11.45
C ASN A 229 11.90 -10.48 -10.23
N VAL A 230 12.81 -9.53 -10.41
CA VAL A 230 13.60 -8.92 -9.34
C VAL A 230 13.06 -7.54 -9.07
N TYR A 231 12.77 -7.27 -7.80
CA TYR A 231 12.31 -5.94 -7.38
C TYR A 231 13.44 -4.91 -7.53
N ASP A 232 13.19 -3.90 -8.36
CA ASP A 232 14.04 -2.71 -8.45
C ASP A 232 13.19 -1.46 -8.29
N ARG A 233 13.38 -0.74 -7.18
CA ARG A 233 12.62 0.47 -6.85
C ARG A 233 12.73 1.54 -7.94
N LYS A 234 13.92 1.73 -8.54
CA LYS A 234 14.14 2.75 -9.57
C LYS A 234 13.35 2.42 -10.84
N HIS A 235 13.38 1.16 -11.25
CA HIS A 235 12.61 0.70 -12.40
C HIS A 235 11.10 0.85 -12.14
N ILE A 236 10.60 0.43 -10.98
CA ILE A 236 9.19 0.59 -10.60
C ILE A 236 8.77 2.06 -10.62
N ASN A 237 9.57 2.97 -10.06
CA ASN A 237 9.27 4.40 -10.03
C ASN A 237 9.29 5.06 -11.42
N SER A 238 9.86 4.42 -12.44
CA SER A 238 9.87 4.90 -13.81
C SER A 238 8.59 4.55 -14.59
N VAL A 239 7.75 3.64 -14.05
CA VAL A 239 6.60 3.08 -14.78
C VAL A 239 5.45 4.09 -14.87
N LYS A 240 5.02 4.31 -16.11
CA LYS A 240 3.78 5.01 -16.45
C LYS A 240 2.93 4.09 -17.31
N VAL A 241 1.66 4.02 -17.01
CA VAL A 241 0.72 3.17 -17.75
C VAL A 241 -0.57 3.91 -18.04
N ASP A 242 -1.17 3.62 -19.19
CA ASP A 242 -2.49 4.12 -19.51
C ASP A 242 -3.60 3.27 -18.86
N SER A 243 -4.76 3.86 -18.70
CA SER A 243 -5.93 3.21 -18.08
C SER A 243 -6.42 1.99 -18.87
N LYS A 244 -6.18 1.95 -20.20
CA LYS A 244 -6.55 0.81 -21.05
C LYS A 244 -5.67 -0.39 -20.74
N MET A 245 -4.37 -0.17 -20.51
CA MET A 245 -3.44 -1.23 -20.08
C MET A 245 -3.87 -1.84 -18.75
N VAL A 246 -4.21 -1.00 -17.76
CA VAL A 246 -4.76 -1.48 -16.47
C VAL A 246 -5.99 -2.36 -16.70
N ALA A 247 -6.93 -1.92 -17.56
CA ALA A 247 -8.15 -2.66 -17.86
C ALA A 247 -7.88 -3.99 -18.59
N VAL A 248 -6.87 -4.03 -19.49
CA VAL A 248 -6.44 -5.24 -20.20
C VAL A 248 -5.88 -6.28 -19.22
N TYR A 249 -4.91 -5.89 -18.39
CA TYR A 249 -4.33 -6.78 -17.39
C TYR A 249 -5.37 -7.25 -16.37
N THR A 250 -6.26 -6.36 -15.91
CA THR A 250 -7.38 -6.74 -15.03
C THR A 250 -8.22 -7.84 -15.64
N ARG A 251 -8.55 -7.75 -16.95
CA ARG A 251 -9.35 -8.75 -17.66
C ARG A 251 -8.58 -10.06 -17.86
N GLN A 252 -7.31 -9.98 -18.26
CA GLN A 252 -6.49 -11.15 -18.53
C GLN A 252 -6.26 -11.95 -17.26
N LEU A 253 -5.72 -11.31 -16.21
CA LEU A 253 -5.42 -12.00 -14.95
C LEU A 253 -6.68 -12.57 -14.27
N SER A 254 -7.81 -11.90 -14.44
CA SER A 254 -9.04 -12.42 -13.86
C SER A 254 -9.61 -13.68 -14.54
N ARG A 255 -9.16 -14.02 -15.74
CA ARG A 255 -9.54 -15.25 -16.45
C ARG A 255 -8.59 -16.41 -16.21
N MET A 256 -7.42 -16.13 -15.65
CA MET A 256 -6.37 -17.12 -15.40
C MET A 256 -6.60 -17.77 -14.03
N SER A 257 -6.21 -19.04 -13.89
CA SER A 257 -6.07 -19.70 -12.58
C SER A 257 -4.90 -19.08 -11.78
N ILE A 258 -4.81 -19.40 -10.49
CA ILE A 258 -3.68 -18.94 -9.66
C ILE A 258 -2.37 -19.50 -10.21
N GLU A 259 -2.36 -20.77 -10.62
CA GLU A 259 -1.19 -21.47 -11.18
C GLU A 259 -0.72 -20.85 -12.50
N GLU A 260 -1.65 -20.39 -13.33
CA GLU A 260 -1.34 -19.68 -14.56
C GLU A 260 -0.77 -18.28 -14.27
N ARG A 261 -1.35 -17.55 -13.30
CA ARG A 261 -0.85 -16.22 -12.91
C ARG A 261 0.56 -16.25 -12.36
N ILE A 262 0.89 -17.25 -11.53
CA ILE A 262 2.25 -17.43 -10.96
C ILE A 262 3.32 -17.55 -12.05
N LYS A 263 2.95 -18.03 -13.24
CA LYS A 263 3.87 -18.16 -14.38
C LYS A 263 4.06 -16.88 -15.21
N VAL A 264 3.27 -15.84 -14.94
CA VAL A 264 3.39 -14.57 -15.65
C VAL A 264 4.67 -13.86 -15.17
N PRO A 265 5.58 -13.45 -16.07
CA PRO A 265 6.78 -12.72 -15.69
C PRO A 265 6.45 -11.47 -14.88
N GLY A 266 7.14 -11.25 -13.76
CA GLY A 266 6.90 -10.15 -12.83
C GLY A 266 5.82 -10.44 -11.77
N MET A 267 5.18 -11.63 -11.79
CA MET A 267 4.18 -11.99 -10.79
C MET A 267 4.83 -12.52 -9.51
N GLU A 268 4.64 -11.79 -8.42
CA GLU A 268 4.92 -12.32 -7.07
C GLU A 268 3.92 -13.44 -6.74
N LYS A 269 4.43 -14.63 -6.47
CA LYS A 269 3.61 -15.84 -6.20
C LYS A 269 2.52 -15.58 -5.16
N GLU A 270 2.89 -14.91 -4.09
CA GLU A 270 2.04 -14.61 -2.96
C GLU A 270 0.91 -13.62 -3.30
N ARG A 271 1.06 -12.83 -4.37
CA ARG A 271 0.06 -11.86 -4.84
C ARG A 271 -0.83 -12.38 -5.96
N ALA A 272 -0.50 -13.53 -6.53
CA ALA A 272 -1.26 -14.09 -7.66
C ALA A 272 -2.76 -14.28 -7.36
N GLU A 273 -3.13 -14.56 -6.10
CA GLU A 273 -4.52 -14.69 -5.67
C GLU A 273 -5.25 -13.35 -5.63
N ILE A 274 -4.62 -12.30 -5.10
CA ILE A 274 -5.28 -11.03 -4.73
C ILE A 274 -5.10 -9.91 -5.75
N LEU A 275 -4.08 -10.00 -6.62
CA LEU A 275 -3.79 -8.95 -7.61
C LEU A 275 -4.96 -8.63 -8.54
N PRO A 276 -5.77 -9.60 -9.04
CA PRO A 276 -6.93 -9.28 -9.86
C PRO A 276 -7.93 -8.37 -9.18
N SER A 277 -8.11 -8.52 -7.85
CA SER A 277 -8.98 -7.66 -7.04
C SER A 277 -8.41 -6.25 -6.90
N GLY A 278 -7.11 -6.15 -6.65
CA GLY A 278 -6.42 -4.85 -6.59
C GLY A 278 -6.48 -4.10 -7.92
N LEU A 279 -6.21 -4.78 -9.03
CA LEU A 279 -6.32 -4.17 -10.36
C LEU A 279 -7.76 -3.82 -10.72
N LEU A 280 -8.77 -4.56 -10.22
CA LEU A 280 -10.17 -4.20 -10.39
C LEU A 280 -10.49 -2.87 -9.69
N ILE A 281 -9.99 -2.67 -8.47
CA ILE A 281 -10.15 -1.40 -7.75
C ILE A 281 -9.48 -0.27 -8.55
N LEU A 282 -8.23 -0.46 -8.99
CA LEU A 282 -7.50 0.55 -9.76
C LEU A 282 -8.20 0.88 -11.07
N SER A 283 -8.64 -0.13 -11.82
CA SER A 283 -9.34 0.05 -13.09
C SER A 283 -10.67 0.80 -12.93
N GLU A 284 -11.46 0.47 -11.89
CA GLU A 284 -12.72 1.16 -11.62
C GLU A 284 -12.48 2.60 -11.12
N PHE A 285 -11.42 2.85 -10.34
CA PHE A 285 -11.02 4.20 -9.93
C PHE A 285 -10.66 5.08 -11.13
N LEU A 286 -9.76 4.61 -12.01
CA LEU A 286 -9.34 5.35 -13.20
C LEU A 286 -10.54 5.66 -14.11
N ARG A 287 -11.43 4.68 -14.28
CA ARG A 287 -12.65 4.84 -15.09
C ARG A 287 -13.65 5.80 -14.45
N PHE A 288 -13.84 5.73 -13.13
CA PHE A 288 -14.82 6.54 -12.39
C PHE A 288 -14.49 8.03 -12.44
N PHE A 289 -13.20 8.37 -12.28
CA PHE A 289 -12.71 9.75 -12.33
C PHE A 289 -12.20 10.19 -13.73
N ASN A 290 -12.36 9.32 -14.74
CA ASN A 290 -11.94 9.57 -16.12
C ASN A 290 -10.45 9.92 -16.27
N PHE A 291 -9.58 9.22 -15.52
CA PHE A 291 -8.13 9.36 -15.65
C PHE A 291 -7.59 8.46 -16.75
N SER A 292 -6.75 9.02 -17.61
CA SER A 292 -6.18 8.31 -18.78
C SER A 292 -4.84 7.65 -18.50
N GLU A 293 -4.07 8.18 -17.56
CA GLU A 293 -2.70 7.73 -17.24
C GLU A 293 -2.48 7.69 -15.73
N ILE A 294 -1.58 6.83 -15.30
CA ILE A 294 -1.13 6.71 -13.92
C ILE A 294 0.38 6.46 -13.87
N ARG A 295 1.05 7.08 -12.91
CA ARG A 295 2.43 6.79 -12.55
C ARG A 295 2.45 5.84 -11.37
N ILE A 296 3.45 4.97 -11.30
CA ILE A 296 3.61 4.04 -10.20
C ILE A 296 4.81 4.46 -9.36
N THR A 297 4.68 4.33 -8.04
CA THR A 297 5.78 4.54 -7.11
C THR A 297 5.86 3.42 -6.07
N ALA A 298 7.09 3.03 -5.75
CA ALA A 298 7.41 2.17 -4.62
C ALA A 298 7.52 2.96 -3.29
N ASN A 299 7.60 4.28 -3.38
CA ASN A 299 7.67 5.17 -2.22
C ASN A 299 6.25 5.38 -1.67
N GLY A 300 5.85 4.54 -0.72
CA GLY A 300 4.53 4.60 -0.07
C GLY A 300 4.63 5.03 1.40
N LEU A 301 3.79 4.41 2.23
CA LEU A 301 3.63 4.70 3.65
C LEU A 301 4.94 4.85 4.41
N ARG A 302 5.89 3.92 4.25
CA ARG A 302 7.16 3.90 4.99
C ARG A 302 8.00 5.16 4.79
N TYR A 303 8.10 5.62 3.53
CA TYR A 303 8.80 6.85 3.20
C TYR A 303 8.12 8.08 3.81
N GLY A 304 6.78 8.10 3.80
CA GLY A 304 6.03 9.19 4.41
C GLY A 304 6.13 9.21 5.93
N VAL A 305 6.09 8.05 6.58
CA VAL A 305 6.35 7.93 8.03
C VAL A 305 7.76 8.43 8.33
N MET A 306 8.76 7.93 7.61
CA MET A 306 10.14 8.35 7.79
C MET A 306 10.31 9.86 7.63
N LYS A 307 9.78 10.44 6.53
CA LYS A 307 9.79 11.89 6.29
C LYS A 307 9.13 12.69 7.42
N HIS A 308 8.01 12.22 7.96
CA HIS A 308 7.34 12.86 9.07
C HIS A 308 8.18 12.86 10.35
N TYR A 309 8.82 11.74 10.65
CA TYR A 309 9.64 11.59 11.84
C TYR A 309 10.99 12.29 11.75
N LEU A 310 11.53 12.54 10.55
CA LEU A 310 12.77 13.33 10.37
C LEU A 310 12.71 14.68 11.06
N GLN A 311 11.55 15.34 11.03
CA GLN A 311 11.34 16.62 11.72
C GLN A 311 11.51 16.55 13.25
N LYS A 312 11.48 15.33 13.81
CA LYS A 312 11.68 15.08 15.24
C LYS A 312 13.15 14.92 15.62
N TYR A 313 13.99 14.56 14.64
CA TYR A 313 15.41 14.22 14.86
C TYR A 313 16.36 15.32 14.43
N PHE A 314 15.90 16.23 13.64
CA PHE A 314 16.64 17.38 13.12
C PHE A 314 15.91 18.69 13.31
#